data_de9bba5ce69a70334cbbc7d89faa3929
#
_entry.id   de9bba5ce69a70334cbbc7d89faa3929
#
_cell.length_a   1.000
_cell.length_b   1.000
_cell.length_c   1.000
_cell.angle_alpha   90.00
_cell.angle_beta   90.00
_cell.angle_gamma   90.00
#
_symmetry.space_group_name_H-M   'P 1'
#
loop_
_entity.id
_entity.type
_entity.pdbx_description
1 polymer ?
#
loop_
_entity_poly.entity_id
_entity_poly.type
_entity_poly.pdbx_seq_one_letter_code
_entity_poly.pdbx_strand_id
1 'polypeptide(L)'
;MAKASSIQAGPGRRPRSGALVEQLRQALLDGQFAPGSRLNEVHLSRSLEVSRTPLRSALQMLAGEGLLHYTPNKGFTVPEQSLATIVDAYEMRALAEGLAARLAAERGLSEAQRASLDASLAAGDAALADGAEPAARRAAYAAANEIFHGTIHEAAGSSLVRDVVRLCQRVPQASAHNIVAFDLDDMRQRHALHHRIYDAILGREPREAEALMRQHVLSVKLSMARAFARRLPGEAAAPAPAPGAV
;
A
#
# COMPACT_ATOMS: atom_id res chain seq x y z
N MET A 1 -7.19 22.68 12.78
CA MET A 1 -8.33 22.25 11.97
C MET A 1 -7.78 21.53 10.74
N ALA A 2 -7.74 20.20 10.78
CA ALA A 2 -7.27 19.38 9.67
C ALA A 2 -8.33 19.39 8.55
N LYS A 3 -7.92 19.77 7.33
CA LYS A 3 -8.77 19.71 6.13
C LYS A 3 -9.15 18.25 5.86
N ALA A 4 -10.43 17.93 5.95
CA ALA A 4 -10.96 16.66 5.49
C ALA A 4 -10.74 16.56 3.97
N SER A 5 -9.94 15.59 3.54
CA SER A 5 -9.80 15.24 2.12
C SER A 5 -11.16 14.77 1.60
N SER A 6 -11.63 15.40 0.53
CA SER A 6 -12.86 15.02 -0.14
C SER A 6 -12.59 13.86 -1.09
N ILE A 7 -13.24 12.73 -0.86
CA ILE A 7 -13.29 11.63 -1.83
C ILE A 7 -14.14 12.13 -3.01
N GLN A 8 -13.57 12.14 -4.23
CA GLN A 8 -14.32 12.48 -5.43
C GLN A 8 -15.09 11.26 -5.93
N ALA A 9 -16.41 11.41 -6.05
CA ALA A 9 -17.27 10.42 -6.69
C ALA A 9 -17.11 10.51 -8.22
N GLY A 10 -16.81 9.38 -8.87
CA GLY A 10 -16.88 9.27 -10.33
C GLY A 10 -18.34 9.31 -10.81
N PRO A 11 -18.64 9.74 -12.07
CA PRO A 11 -19.99 10.02 -12.51
C PRO A 11 -20.85 8.76 -12.66
N GLY A 12 -21.95 8.70 -11.92
CA GLY A 12 -23.20 8.13 -12.35
C GLY A 12 -23.38 6.62 -12.36
N ARG A 13 -23.32 5.95 -11.18
CA ARG A 13 -24.12 4.74 -10.88
C ARG A 13 -24.07 4.49 -9.37
N ARG A 14 -25.24 4.27 -8.71
CA ARG A 14 -25.24 3.86 -7.28
C ARG A 14 -24.36 2.61 -7.15
N PRO A 15 -23.26 2.66 -6.39
CA PRO A 15 -22.37 1.52 -6.29
C PRO A 15 -23.12 0.34 -5.66
N ARG A 16 -23.01 -0.84 -6.25
CA ARG A 16 -23.40 -2.10 -5.60
C ARG A 16 -22.62 -2.19 -4.30
N SER A 17 -23.18 -2.79 -3.24
CA SER A 17 -22.57 -2.80 -1.89
C SER A 17 -21.07 -3.21 -1.88
N GLY A 18 -20.67 -4.13 -2.75
CA GLY A 18 -19.26 -4.53 -2.89
C GLY A 18 -18.35 -3.42 -3.46
N ALA A 19 -18.85 -2.63 -4.43
CA ALA A 19 -18.06 -1.53 -5.00
C ALA A 19 -17.83 -0.40 -3.98
N LEU A 20 -18.78 -0.15 -3.08
CA LEU A 20 -18.61 0.84 -2.00
C LEU A 20 -17.58 0.39 -0.97
N VAL A 21 -17.58 -0.90 -0.60
CA VAL A 21 -16.57 -1.47 0.30
C VAL A 21 -15.18 -1.31 -0.30
N GLU A 22 -15.03 -1.66 -1.58
CA GLU A 22 -13.73 -1.57 -2.26
C GLU A 22 -13.25 -0.12 -2.39
N GLN A 23 -14.12 0.81 -2.75
CA GLN A 23 -13.80 2.24 -2.81
C GLN A 23 -13.31 2.78 -1.46
N LEU A 24 -13.99 2.42 -0.36
CA LEU A 24 -13.60 2.84 0.97
C LEU A 24 -12.31 2.15 1.43
N ARG A 25 -12.14 0.86 1.09
CA ARG A 25 -10.90 0.12 1.36
C ARG A 25 -9.72 0.81 0.71
N GLN A 26 -9.82 1.11 -0.59
CA GLN A 26 -8.77 1.80 -1.32
C GLN A 26 -8.45 3.17 -0.70
N ALA A 27 -9.47 3.98 -0.37
CA ALA A 27 -9.28 5.27 0.25
C ALA A 27 -8.56 5.19 1.62
N LEU A 28 -8.82 4.13 2.41
CA LEU A 28 -8.13 3.86 3.67
C LEU A 28 -6.67 3.46 3.44
N LEU A 29 -6.42 2.56 2.48
CA LEU A 29 -5.08 2.09 2.14
C LEU A 29 -4.22 3.20 1.52
N ASP A 30 -4.81 4.09 0.74
CA ASP A 30 -4.16 5.29 0.16
C ASP A 30 -3.87 6.38 1.21
N GLY A 31 -4.31 6.18 2.46
CA GLY A 31 -4.09 7.15 3.53
C GLY A 31 -4.90 8.44 3.39
N GLN A 32 -6.03 8.41 2.66
CA GLN A 32 -6.93 9.55 2.53
C GLN A 32 -7.58 9.93 3.87
N PHE A 33 -7.60 9.00 4.82
CA PHE A 33 -8.03 9.21 6.19
C PHE A 33 -6.82 9.18 7.13
N ALA A 34 -6.68 10.23 7.93
CA ALA A 34 -5.57 10.31 8.87
C ALA A 34 -5.66 9.20 9.94
N PRO A 35 -4.54 8.54 10.33
CA PRO A 35 -4.52 7.65 11.48
C PRO A 35 -5.11 8.33 12.73
N GLY A 36 -5.85 7.59 13.54
CA GLY A 36 -6.56 8.08 14.71
C GLY A 36 -7.82 8.91 14.41
N SER A 37 -8.05 9.29 13.16
CA SER A 37 -9.21 10.11 12.80
C SER A 37 -10.51 9.32 12.88
N ARG A 38 -11.55 10.00 13.36
CA ARG A 38 -12.91 9.45 13.38
C ARG A 38 -13.62 9.72 12.05
N LEU A 39 -14.23 8.69 11.49
CA LEU A 39 -15.01 8.81 10.26
C LEU A 39 -16.38 9.44 10.53
N ASN A 40 -16.67 10.54 9.84
CA ASN A 40 -17.98 11.17 9.91
C ASN A 40 -18.92 10.52 8.92
N GLU A 41 -19.77 9.59 9.40
CA GLU A 41 -20.73 8.85 8.56
C GLU A 41 -21.69 9.76 7.78
N VAL A 42 -22.07 10.92 8.35
CA VAL A 42 -22.97 11.87 7.68
C VAL A 42 -22.27 12.57 6.52
N HIS A 43 -21.03 12.99 6.74
CA HIS A 43 -20.23 13.62 5.69
C HIS A 43 -19.89 12.63 4.57
N LEU A 44 -19.45 11.42 4.92
CA LEU A 44 -19.13 10.35 3.94
C LEU A 44 -20.38 9.94 3.12
N SER A 45 -21.53 9.80 3.76
CA SER A 45 -22.78 9.49 3.09
C SER A 45 -23.14 10.52 2.02
N ARG A 46 -22.90 11.80 2.30
CA ARG A 46 -23.14 12.90 1.35
C ARG A 46 -22.10 12.93 0.23
N SER A 47 -20.81 12.84 0.56
CA SER A 47 -19.72 12.91 -0.43
C SER A 47 -19.70 11.71 -1.39
N LEU A 48 -20.17 10.55 -0.95
CA LEU A 48 -20.27 9.32 -1.76
C LEU A 48 -21.64 9.12 -2.40
N GLU A 49 -22.59 10.04 -2.15
CA GLU A 49 -23.98 9.99 -2.67
C GLU A 49 -24.69 8.66 -2.34
N VAL A 50 -24.41 8.09 -1.16
CA VAL A 50 -25.02 6.84 -0.68
C VAL A 50 -25.81 7.09 0.60
N SER A 51 -26.86 6.28 0.85
CA SER A 51 -27.55 6.34 2.13
C SER A 51 -26.70 5.77 3.27
N ARG A 52 -27.05 6.14 4.52
CA ARG A 52 -26.27 5.76 5.71
C ARG A 52 -26.23 4.24 5.97
N THR A 53 -27.28 3.52 5.59
CA THR A 53 -27.37 2.07 5.83
C THR A 53 -26.30 1.30 5.06
N PRO A 54 -26.18 1.36 3.72
CA PRO A 54 -25.11 0.67 2.98
C PRO A 54 -23.73 1.19 3.37
N LEU A 55 -23.58 2.49 3.68
CA LEU A 55 -22.31 3.02 4.16
C LEU A 55 -21.89 2.34 5.47
N ARG A 56 -22.79 2.26 6.45
CA ARG A 56 -22.51 1.67 7.74
C ARG A 56 -22.19 0.17 7.63
N SER A 57 -22.91 -0.56 6.76
CA SER A 57 -22.59 -1.96 6.45
C SER A 57 -21.18 -2.10 5.88
N ALA A 58 -20.79 -1.24 4.94
CA ALA A 58 -19.45 -1.23 4.37
C ALA A 58 -18.37 -0.94 5.43
N LEU A 59 -18.59 0.06 6.30
CA LEU A 59 -17.67 0.38 7.38
C LEU A 59 -17.57 -0.74 8.42
N GLN A 60 -18.67 -1.46 8.70
CA GLN A 60 -18.63 -2.64 9.57
C GLN A 60 -17.81 -3.79 8.96
N MET A 61 -17.93 -4.03 7.65
CA MET A 61 -17.12 -5.01 6.95
C MET A 61 -15.63 -4.67 7.06
N LEU A 62 -15.27 -3.40 6.80
CA LEU A 62 -13.90 -2.92 6.91
C LEU A 62 -13.35 -2.96 8.35
N ALA A 63 -14.22 -2.79 9.35
CA ALA A 63 -13.84 -2.99 10.75
C ALA A 63 -13.61 -4.48 11.07
N GLY A 64 -14.43 -5.39 10.52
CA GLY A 64 -14.21 -6.84 10.60
C GLY A 64 -12.90 -7.28 9.92
N GLU A 65 -12.44 -6.54 8.92
CA GLU A 65 -11.14 -6.75 8.25
C GLU A 65 -9.96 -6.11 9.01
N GLY A 66 -10.20 -5.34 10.08
CA GLY A 66 -9.17 -4.66 10.85
C GLY A 66 -8.68 -3.34 10.25
N LEU A 67 -9.28 -2.86 9.15
CA LEU A 67 -8.95 -1.58 8.54
C LEU A 67 -9.56 -0.38 9.28
N LEU A 68 -10.56 -0.64 10.13
CA LEU A 68 -11.18 0.35 11.01
C LEU A 68 -11.37 -0.26 12.40
N HIS A 69 -11.40 0.59 13.42
CA HIS A 69 -11.90 0.23 14.74
C HIS A 69 -13.33 0.74 14.91
N TYR A 70 -14.24 -0.15 15.31
CA TYR A 70 -15.59 0.23 15.70
C TYR A 70 -15.70 0.32 17.21
N THR A 71 -16.17 1.45 17.71
CA THR A 71 -16.50 1.61 19.13
C THR A 71 -17.99 1.95 19.26
N PRO A 72 -18.78 1.19 20.04
CA PRO A 72 -20.19 1.50 20.29
C PRO A 72 -20.36 2.97 20.73
N ASN A 73 -21.36 3.65 20.19
CA ASN A 73 -21.69 5.07 20.42
C ASN A 73 -20.61 6.09 19.98
N LYS A 74 -19.39 5.63 19.62
CA LYS A 74 -18.32 6.49 19.10
C LYS A 74 -18.14 6.35 17.59
N GLY A 75 -18.60 5.24 16.97
CA GLY A 75 -18.53 5.00 15.53
C GLY A 75 -17.18 4.42 15.10
N PHE A 76 -16.73 4.74 13.89
CA PHE A 76 -15.55 4.15 13.26
C PHE A 76 -14.36 5.11 13.34
N THR A 77 -13.17 4.57 13.65
CA THR A 77 -11.89 5.29 13.68
C THR A 77 -10.87 4.54 12.85
N VAL A 78 -9.97 5.28 12.21
CA VAL A 78 -8.82 4.73 11.51
C VAL A 78 -7.79 4.29 12.55
N PRO A 79 -7.28 3.04 12.52
CA PRO A 79 -6.27 2.59 13.47
C PRO A 79 -5.01 3.46 13.41
N GLU A 80 -4.45 3.79 14.55
CA GLU A 80 -3.08 4.28 14.64
C GLU A 80 -2.13 3.08 14.67
N GLN A 81 -1.23 3.02 13.70
CA GLN A 81 -0.23 1.96 13.66
C GLN A 81 1.07 2.45 14.31
N SER A 82 1.61 1.66 15.23
CA SER A 82 2.93 1.92 15.77
C SER A 82 4.01 1.67 14.71
N LEU A 83 5.17 2.33 14.85
CA LEU A 83 6.31 2.05 13.97
C LEU A 83 6.71 0.57 14.04
N ALA A 84 6.63 -0.05 15.24
CA ALA A 84 6.89 -1.48 15.41
C ALA A 84 5.94 -2.33 14.55
N THR A 85 4.64 -2.07 14.60
CA THR A 85 3.65 -2.78 13.77
C THR A 85 3.92 -2.63 12.27
N ILE A 86 4.33 -1.43 11.83
CA ILE A 86 4.69 -1.19 10.43
C ILE A 86 5.93 -2.00 10.05
N VAL A 87 6.96 -2.00 10.89
CA VAL A 87 8.20 -2.77 10.68
C VAL A 87 7.90 -4.27 10.60
N ASP A 88 7.13 -4.80 11.57
CA ASP A 88 6.76 -6.22 11.61
C ASP A 88 5.95 -6.63 10.37
N ALA A 89 5.04 -5.78 9.91
CA ALA A 89 4.28 -6.03 8.69
C ALA A 89 5.18 -6.12 7.45
N TYR A 90 6.21 -5.27 7.33
CA TYR A 90 7.18 -5.35 6.24
C TYR A 90 8.08 -6.59 6.33
N GLU A 91 8.53 -7.00 7.53
CA GLU A 91 9.31 -8.22 7.72
C GLU A 91 8.52 -9.46 7.27
N MET A 92 7.27 -9.58 7.76
CA MET A 92 6.39 -10.69 7.38
C MET A 92 6.06 -10.67 5.88
N ARG A 93 5.81 -9.47 5.32
CA ARG A 93 5.56 -9.30 3.91
C ARG A 93 6.76 -9.72 3.06
N ALA A 94 7.98 -9.34 3.46
CA ALA A 94 9.21 -9.73 2.76
C ALA A 94 9.38 -11.25 2.70
N LEU A 95 9.08 -11.97 3.81
CA LEU A 95 9.12 -13.43 3.84
C LEU A 95 8.07 -14.05 2.90
N ALA A 96 6.83 -13.57 2.96
CA ALA A 96 5.73 -14.11 2.16
C ALA A 96 5.91 -13.82 0.66
N GLU A 97 6.28 -12.59 0.29
CA GLU A 97 6.51 -12.20 -1.11
C GLU A 97 7.78 -12.86 -1.68
N GLY A 98 8.84 -13.02 -0.88
CA GLY A 98 10.02 -13.79 -1.26
C GLY A 98 9.67 -15.24 -1.57
N LEU A 99 8.86 -15.88 -0.70
CA LEU A 99 8.35 -17.22 -0.95
C LEU A 99 7.49 -17.26 -2.23
N ALA A 100 6.66 -16.24 -2.50
CA ALA A 100 5.89 -16.17 -3.73
C ALA A 100 6.78 -16.15 -4.97
N ALA A 101 7.82 -15.32 -4.99
CA ALA A 101 8.77 -15.24 -6.11
C ALA A 101 9.52 -16.57 -6.32
N ARG A 102 9.95 -17.23 -5.22
CA ARG A 102 10.55 -18.56 -5.29
C ARG A 102 9.61 -19.56 -5.92
N LEU A 103 8.38 -19.66 -5.44
CA LEU A 103 7.39 -20.60 -5.95
C LEU A 103 7.02 -20.31 -7.42
N ALA A 104 6.95 -19.04 -7.82
CA ALA A 104 6.75 -18.65 -9.21
C ALA A 104 7.93 -19.15 -10.11
N ALA A 105 9.17 -19.01 -9.65
CA ALA A 105 10.34 -19.52 -10.35
C ALA A 105 10.36 -21.06 -10.40
N GLU A 106 10.01 -21.76 -9.32
CA GLU A 106 9.93 -23.23 -9.27
C GLU A 106 8.83 -23.79 -10.17
N ARG A 107 7.64 -23.15 -10.18
CA ARG A 107 6.45 -23.63 -10.92
C ARG A 107 6.42 -23.18 -12.37
N GLY A 108 7.02 -22.03 -12.65
CA GLY A 108 7.02 -21.35 -13.94
C GLY A 108 5.81 -20.47 -14.16
N LEU A 109 5.92 -19.66 -15.18
CA LEU A 109 4.88 -18.73 -15.60
C LEU A 109 4.10 -19.31 -16.76
N SER A 110 2.77 -19.19 -16.74
CA SER A 110 1.96 -19.36 -17.95
C SER A 110 2.24 -18.23 -18.94
N GLU A 111 1.85 -18.40 -20.19
CA GLU A 111 1.98 -17.37 -21.22
C GLU A 111 1.24 -16.08 -20.83
N ALA A 112 0.03 -16.19 -20.27
CA ALA A 112 -0.75 -15.05 -19.79
C ALA A 112 -0.05 -14.30 -18.63
N GLN A 113 0.55 -15.04 -17.69
CA GLN A 113 1.30 -14.43 -16.58
C GLN A 113 2.56 -13.74 -17.06
N ARG A 114 3.27 -14.34 -18.03
CA ARG A 114 4.43 -13.71 -18.66
C ARG A 114 4.04 -12.41 -19.34
N ALA A 115 3.01 -12.43 -20.19
CA ALA A 115 2.50 -11.23 -20.87
C ALA A 115 2.06 -10.14 -19.86
N SER A 116 1.45 -10.53 -18.73
CA SER A 116 1.05 -9.59 -17.67
C SER A 116 2.26 -8.94 -17.00
N LEU A 117 3.32 -9.71 -16.70
CA LEU A 117 4.55 -9.17 -16.13
C LEU A 117 5.29 -8.26 -17.11
N ASP A 118 5.43 -8.67 -18.39
CA ASP A 118 6.02 -7.84 -19.45
C ASP A 118 5.29 -6.51 -19.58
N ALA A 119 3.96 -6.53 -19.63
CA ALA A 119 3.14 -5.32 -19.71
C ALA A 119 3.29 -4.42 -18.47
N SER A 120 3.37 -5.02 -17.27
CA SER A 120 3.53 -4.27 -16.02
C SER A 120 4.90 -3.59 -15.93
N LEU A 121 5.97 -4.26 -16.37
CA LEU A 121 7.31 -3.69 -16.44
C LEU A 121 7.37 -2.55 -17.44
N ALA A 122 6.85 -2.73 -18.65
CA ALA A 122 6.80 -1.68 -19.67
C ALA A 122 5.98 -0.47 -19.21
N ALA A 123 4.85 -0.69 -18.49
CA ALA A 123 4.05 0.39 -17.92
C ALA A 123 4.80 1.13 -16.81
N GLY A 124 5.58 0.42 -15.99
CA GLY A 124 6.45 1.00 -14.98
C GLY A 124 7.56 1.86 -15.59
N ASP A 125 8.25 1.37 -16.62
CA ASP A 125 9.26 2.11 -17.37
C ASP A 125 8.67 3.40 -17.95
N ALA A 126 7.51 3.32 -18.60
CA ALA A 126 6.81 4.47 -19.17
C ALA A 126 6.40 5.50 -18.08
N ALA A 127 5.90 5.02 -16.93
CA ALA A 127 5.53 5.89 -15.83
C ALA A 127 6.72 6.65 -15.23
N LEU A 128 7.92 6.05 -15.25
CA LEU A 128 9.15 6.62 -14.66
C LEU A 128 10.00 7.40 -15.67
N ALA A 129 9.56 7.51 -16.93
CA ALA A 129 10.18 8.36 -17.92
C ALA A 129 10.09 9.85 -17.53
N ASP A 130 10.98 10.67 -18.10
CA ASP A 130 11.01 12.10 -17.82
C ASP A 130 9.78 12.82 -18.39
N GLY A 131 9.38 13.90 -17.74
CA GLY A 131 8.33 14.81 -18.23
C GLY A 131 6.91 14.53 -17.71
N ALA A 132 6.66 13.42 -17.02
CA ALA A 132 5.34 13.16 -16.45
C ALA A 132 5.08 14.00 -15.18
N GLU A 133 3.82 14.45 -15.01
CA GLU A 133 3.38 15.15 -13.80
C GLU A 133 3.50 14.22 -12.59
N PRO A 134 4.02 14.69 -11.42
CA PRO A 134 4.35 13.83 -10.28
C PRO A 134 3.18 12.98 -9.73
N ALA A 135 1.95 13.49 -9.72
CA ALA A 135 0.79 12.73 -9.24
C ALA A 135 0.36 11.66 -10.25
N ALA A 136 0.33 11.98 -11.54
CA ALA A 136 0.02 11.03 -12.60
C ALA A 136 1.08 9.90 -12.67
N ARG A 137 2.36 10.26 -12.55
CA ARG A 137 3.49 9.31 -12.46
C ARG A 137 3.28 8.31 -11.33
N ARG A 138 3.02 8.80 -10.10
CA ARG A 138 2.80 7.92 -8.94
C ARG A 138 1.62 6.99 -9.13
N ALA A 139 0.50 7.48 -9.66
CA ALA A 139 -0.68 6.67 -9.91
C ALA A 139 -0.41 5.58 -10.96
N ALA A 140 0.26 5.91 -12.07
CA ALA A 140 0.61 4.96 -13.12
C ALA A 140 1.60 3.90 -12.61
N TYR A 141 2.64 4.32 -11.86
CA TYR A 141 3.60 3.39 -11.27
C TYR A 141 2.94 2.49 -10.22
N ALA A 142 2.02 3.02 -9.38
CA ALA A 142 1.28 2.22 -8.41
C ALA A 142 0.48 1.09 -9.08
N ALA A 143 -0.22 1.41 -10.17
CA ALA A 143 -0.99 0.42 -10.92
C ALA A 143 -0.08 -0.66 -11.54
N ALA A 144 1.04 -0.29 -12.13
CA ALA A 144 2.02 -1.22 -12.67
C ALA A 144 2.61 -2.14 -11.58
N ASN A 145 2.98 -1.57 -10.43
CA ASN A 145 3.50 -2.28 -9.27
C ASN A 145 2.49 -3.30 -8.71
N GLU A 146 1.21 -2.94 -8.64
CA GLU A 146 0.15 -3.85 -8.19
C GLU A 146 0.00 -5.06 -9.12
N ILE A 147 -0.01 -4.84 -10.44
CA ILE A 147 -0.08 -5.91 -11.43
C ILE A 147 1.14 -6.82 -11.30
N PHE A 148 2.35 -6.27 -11.17
CA PHE A 148 3.58 -7.03 -11.03
C PHE A 148 3.52 -8.00 -9.85
N HIS A 149 3.28 -7.48 -8.64
CA HIS A 149 3.19 -8.31 -7.44
C HIS A 149 2.02 -9.29 -7.48
N GLY A 150 0.84 -8.83 -7.92
CA GLY A 150 -0.36 -9.67 -8.05
C GLY A 150 -0.14 -10.88 -8.96
N THR A 151 0.50 -10.68 -10.11
CA THR A 151 0.82 -11.75 -11.06
C THR A 151 1.80 -12.78 -10.46
N ILE A 152 2.81 -12.34 -9.71
CA ILE A 152 3.74 -13.25 -9.02
C ILE A 152 3.00 -14.05 -7.93
N HIS A 153 2.09 -13.41 -7.17
CA HIS A 153 1.28 -14.13 -6.17
C HIS A 153 0.35 -15.18 -6.82
N GLU A 154 -0.18 -14.90 -8.00
CA GLU A 154 -0.97 -15.88 -8.76
C GLU A 154 -0.09 -17.02 -9.26
N ALA A 155 1.07 -16.73 -9.85
CA ALA A 155 2.03 -17.72 -10.32
C ALA A 155 2.57 -18.62 -9.20
N ALA A 156 2.73 -18.06 -8.00
CA ALA A 156 3.07 -18.83 -6.80
C ALA A 156 2.02 -19.93 -6.50
N GLY A 157 0.75 -19.77 -6.92
CA GLY A 157 -0.31 -20.77 -6.77
C GLY A 157 -0.58 -21.19 -5.32
N SER A 158 -0.21 -20.38 -4.32
CA SER A 158 -0.40 -20.65 -2.91
C SER A 158 -1.43 -19.67 -2.31
N SER A 159 -2.59 -20.19 -1.90
CA SER A 159 -3.60 -19.38 -1.21
C SER A 159 -3.08 -18.82 0.10
N LEU A 160 -2.32 -19.63 0.86
CA LEU A 160 -1.76 -19.22 2.15
C LEU A 160 -0.80 -18.05 2.01
N VAL A 161 0.08 -18.05 1.00
CA VAL A 161 0.99 -16.92 0.73
C VAL A 161 0.19 -15.66 0.45
N ARG A 162 -0.83 -15.74 -0.40
CA ARG A 162 -1.71 -14.60 -0.69
C ARG A 162 -2.43 -14.07 0.56
N ASP A 163 -2.90 -14.96 1.43
CA ASP A 163 -3.61 -14.57 2.65
C ASP A 163 -2.66 -13.87 3.64
N VAL A 164 -1.42 -14.34 3.79
CA VAL A 164 -0.40 -13.67 4.61
C VAL A 164 -0.04 -12.30 4.04
N VAL A 165 0.16 -12.17 2.74
CA VAL A 165 0.43 -10.88 2.09
C VAL A 165 -0.73 -9.90 2.34
N ARG A 166 -1.98 -10.35 2.14
CA ARG A 166 -3.16 -9.52 2.42
C ARG A 166 -3.25 -9.10 3.87
N LEU A 167 -2.89 -9.99 4.81
CA LEU A 167 -2.86 -9.66 6.23
C LEU A 167 -1.86 -8.54 6.53
N CYS A 168 -0.66 -8.62 5.97
CA CYS A 168 0.35 -7.56 6.11
C CYS A 168 -0.10 -6.24 5.50
N GLN A 169 -0.78 -6.29 4.35
CA GLN A 169 -1.30 -5.11 3.64
C GLN A 169 -2.48 -4.42 4.37
N ARG A 170 -3.08 -5.04 5.40
CA ARG A 170 -4.05 -4.35 6.28
C ARG A 170 -3.42 -3.23 7.11
N VAL A 171 -2.10 -3.23 7.25
CA VAL A 171 -1.35 -2.07 7.74
C VAL A 171 -1.20 -1.10 6.57
N PRO A 172 -1.90 0.06 6.55
CA PRO A 172 -1.96 0.93 5.36
C PRO A 172 -0.58 1.35 4.86
N GLN A 173 0.35 1.59 5.77
CA GLN A 173 1.73 1.97 5.45
C GLN A 173 2.55 0.82 4.84
N ALA A 174 2.14 -0.43 5.04
CA ALA A 174 2.76 -1.62 4.46
C ALA A 174 2.02 -2.11 3.20
N SER A 175 1.00 -1.40 2.73
CA SER A 175 0.30 -1.70 1.49
C SER A 175 1.20 -1.39 0.28
N ALA A 176 1.10 -2.22 -0.76
CA ALA A 176 1.76 -1.99 -2.05
C ALA A 176 1.28 -0.69 -2.73
N HIS A 177 0.09 -0.19 -2.36
CA HIS A 177 -0.49 1.05 -2.87
C HIS A 177 0.12 2.31 -2.25
N ASN A 178 0.82 2.21 -1.11
CA ASN A 178 1.35 3.39 -0.41
C ASN A 178 2.69 3.86 -1.01
N ILE A 179 2.65 4.39 -2.23
CA ILE A 179 3.79 4.95 -2.96
C ILE A 179 3.99 6.44 -2.64
N VAL A 180 3.11 7.04 -1.85
CA VAL A 180 3.07 8.49 -1.59
C VAL A 180 4.36 9.04 -0.96
N ALA A 181 5.14 8.19 -0.30
CA ALA A 181 6.37 8.57 0.40
C ALA A 181 7.63 8.49 -0.47
N PHE A 182 7.51 8.08 -1.77
CA PHE A 182 8.68 7.82 -2.62
C PHE A 182 8.96 9.00 -3.54
N ASP A 183 10.24 9.37 -3.62
CA ASP A 183 10.74 10.22 -4.69
C ASP A 183 10.96 9.42 -5.99
N LEU A 184 11.34 10.11 -7.06
CA LEU A 184 11.52 9.49 -8.37
C LEU A 184 12.67 8.48 -8.38
N ASP A 185 13.77 8.79 -7.69
CA ASP A 185 14.95 7.92 -7.65
C ASP A 185 14.66 6.65 -6.84
N ASP A 186 13.93 6.76 -5.73
CA ASP A 186 13.41 5.61 -4.98
C ASP A 186 12.56 4.69 -5.87
N MET A 187 11.65 5.25 -6.67
CA MET A 187 10.81 4.48 -7.59
C MET A 187 11.62 3.80 -8.69
N ARG A 188 12.60 4.49 -9.29
CA ARG A 188 13.49 3.94 -10.32
C ARG A 188 14.32 2.77 -9.79
N GLN A 189 14.92 2.91 -8.60
CA GLN A 189 15.71 1.84 -7.98
C GLN A 189 14.87 0.60 -7.70
N ARG A 190 13.63 0.77 -7.24
CA ARG A 190 12.71 -0.35 -6.99
C ARG A 190 12.24 -1.01 -8.26
N HIS A 191 11.99 -0.22 -9.28
CA HIS A 191 11.59 -0.75 -10.58
C HIS A 191 12.71 -1.54 -11.24
N ALA A 192 13.96 -1.12 -11.10
CA ALA A 192 15.11 -1.92 -11.52
C ALA A 192 15.19 -3.28 -10.81
N LEU A 193 14.76 -3.36 -9.54
CA LEU A 193 14.63 -4.65 -8.85
C LEU A 193 13.49 -5.50 -9.41
N HIS A 194 12.38 -4.90 -9.88
CA HIS A 194 11.31 -5.66 -10.54
C HIS A 194 11.82 -6.38 -11.78
N HIS A 195 12.59 -5.71 -12.66
CA HIS A 195 13.22 -6.35 -13.82
C HIS A 195 14.10 -7.53 -13.38
N ARG A 196 14.97 -7.35 -12.41
CA ARG A 196 15.85 -8.42 -11.91
C ARG A 196 15.07 -9.59 -11.29
N ILE A 197 14.00 -9.34 -10.56
CA ILE A 197 13.12 -10.37 -10.01
C ILE A 197 12.48 -11.17 -11.14
N TYR A 198 11.98 -10.48 -12.17
CA TYR A 198 11.38 -11.12 -13.33
C TYR A 198 12.39 -11.99 -14.08
N ASP A 199 13.59 -11.48 -14.33
CA ASP A 199 14.67 -12.24 -14.96
C ASP A 199 15.00 -13.52 -14.18
N ALA A 200 15.11 -13.44 -12.86
CA ALA A 200 15.36 -14.59 -11.99
C ALA A 200 14.20 -15.61 -12.03
N ILE A 201 12.96 -15.15 -12.12
CA ILE A 201 11.78 -16.04 -12.27
C ILE A 201 11.81 -16.73 -13.64
N LEU A 202 12.10 -16.00 -14.73
CA LEU A 202 12.22 -16.55 -16.07
C LEU A 202 13.38 -17.54 -16.19
N GLY A 203 14.51 -17.19 -15.58
CA GLY A 203 15.72 -18.04 -15.52
C GLY A 203 15.56 -19.29 -14.66
N ARG A 204 14.43 -19.47 -13.98
CA ARG A 204 14.21 -20.59 -13.04
C ARG A 204 15.24 -20.61 -11.91
N GLU A 205 15.54 -19.45 -11.37
CA GLU A 205 16.49 -19.22 -10.29
C GLU A 205 15.75 -18.94 -8.97
N PRO A 206 15.16 -19.96 -8.30
CA PRO A 206 14.22 -19.74 -7.20
C PRO A 206 14.84 -19.06 -5.98
N ARG A 207 16.12 -19.34 -5.67
CA ARG A 207 16.83 -18.72 -4.55
C ARG A 207 17.12 -17.24 -4.81
N GLU A 208 17.51 -16.90 -6.04
CA GLU A 208 17.77 -15.51 -6.44
C GLU A 208 16.46 -14.72 -6.48
N ALA A 209 15.39 -15.27 -7.06
CA ALA A 209 14.08 -14.64 -7.08
C ALA A 209 13.56 -14.34 -5.65
N GLU A 210 13.72 -15.28 -4.69
CA GLU A 210 13.39 -15.07 -3.29
C GLU A 210 14.22 -13.94 -2.67
N ALA A 211 15.53 -13.97 -2.85
CA ALA A 211 16.45 -13.00 -2.26
C ALA A 211 16.18 -11.58 -2.78
N LEU A 212 15.99 -11.42 -4.09
CA LEU A 212 15.70 -10.14 -4.73
C LEU A 212 14.35 -9.57 -4.29
N MET A 213 13.31 -10.41 -4.22
CA MET A 213 12.00 -9.97 -3.77
C MET A 213 12.03 -9.54 -2.29
N ARG A 214 12.72 -10.28 -1.43
CA ARG A 214 12.91 -9.87 -0.02
C ARG A 214 13.65 -8.56 0.09
N GLN A 215 14.75 -8.39 -0.65
CA GLN A 215 15.49 -7.13 -0.72
C GLN A 215 14.60 -5.97 -1.17
N HIS A 216 13.80 -6.19 -2.24
CA HIS A 216 12.87 -5.20 -2.76
C HIS A 216 11.87 -4.73 -1.67
N VAL A 217 11.18 -5.64 -1.00
CA VAL A 217 10.20 -5.30 0.05
C VAL A 217 10.87 -4.60 1.24
N LEU A 218 12.04 -5.07 1.68
CA LEU A 218 12.77 -4.46 2.80
C LEU A 218 13.34 -3.07 2.46
N SER A 219 13.66 -2.79 1.19
CA SER A 219 14.05 -1.43 0.77
C SER A 219 12.92 -0.42 0.97
N VAL A 220 11.67 -0.85 0.75
CA VAL A 220 10.46 -0.05 1.01
C VAL A 220 10.31 0.26 2.50
N LYS A 221 10.56 -0.73 3.37
CA LYS A 221 10.52 -0.56 4.82
C LYS A 221 11.36 0.62 5.30
N LEU A 222 12.60 0.74 4.79
CA LEU A 222 13.51 1.82 5.19
C LEU A 222 12.98 3.21 4.81
N SER A 223 12.43 3.37 3.59
CA SER A 223 11.84 4.64 3.16
C SER A 223 10.58 4.97 3.96
N MET A 224 9.75 3.97 4.27
CA MET A 224 8.56 4.17 5.09
C MET A 224 8.90 4.54 6.53
N ALA A 225 9.90 3.90 7.14
CA ALA A 225 10.35 4.24 8.48
C ALA A 225 10.87 5.69 8.54
N ARG A 226 11.62 6.13 7.52
CA ARG A 226 12.08 7.53 7.40
C ARG A 226 10.92 8.51 7.24
N ALA A 227 9.93 8.18 6.41
CA ALA A 227 8.75 9.02 6.20
C ALA A 227 7.91 9.12 7.48
N PHE A 228 7.78 8.03 8.23
CA PHE A 228 7.09 8.01 9.52
C PHE A 228 7.82 8.87 10.55
N ALA A 229 9.14 8.73 10.67
CA ALA A 229 9.95 9.52 11.60
C ALA A 229 9.86 11.05 11.33
N ARG A 230 9.74 11.45 10.06
CA ARG A 230 9.55 12.87 9.69
C ARG A 230 8.17 13.42 10.05
N ARG A 231 7.16 12.57 10.27
CA ARG A 231 5.79 12.98 10.64
C ARG A 231 5.58 13.08 12.15
N LEU A 232 6.46 12.48 12.95
CA LEU A 232 6.45 12.70 14.39
C LEU A 232 6.78 14.19 14.63
N PRO A 233 5.98 14.93 15.47
CA PRO A 233 6.34 16.29 15.84
C PRO A 233 7.75 16.20 16.45
N GLY A 234 8.70 16.93 15.89
CA GLY A 234 10.04 16.96 16.41
C GLY A 234 9.97 17.25 17.91
N GLU A 235 10.71 16.50 18.71
CA GLU A 235 11.08 16.97 20.05
C GLU A 235 11.55 18.40 19.84
N ALA A 236 10.78 19.35 20.39
CA ALA A 236 11.13 20.74 20.39
C ALA A 236 12.57 20.81 20.86
N ALA A 237 13.45 21.36 20.02
CA ALA A 237 14.84 21.60 20.38
C ALA A 237 14.87 22.13 21.81
N ALA A 238 15.54 21.39 22.67
CA ALA A 238 15.72 21.83 24.07
C ALA A 238 16.17 23.30 24.04
N PRO A 239 15.55 24.21 24.82
CA PRO A 239 15.96 25.59 24.84
C PRO A 239 17.43 25.62 25.21
N ALA A 240 18.22 26.33 24.41
CA ALA A 240 19.63 26.55 24.68
C ALA A 240 19.80 27.09 26.12
N PRO A 241 20.78 26.58 26.87
CA PRO A 241 21.01 27.10 28.22
C PRO A 241 21.28 28.62 28.14
N ALA A 242 20.57 29.37 28.96
CA ALA A 242 20.72 30.81 29.05
C ALA A 242 22.19 31.17 29.34
N PRO A 243 22.79 32.18 28.68
CA PRO A 243 24.14 32.60 28.98
C PRO A 243 24.18 33.29 30.34
N GLY A 244 25.00 32.76 31.25
CA GLY A 244 25.69 33.38 32.34
C GLY A 244 24.93 34.34 33.26
N ALA A 245 24.67 33.88 34.46
CA ALA A 245 24.70 34.80 35.61
C ALA A 245 26.01 34.53 36.39
N VAL A 246 26.87 35.49 36.33
CA VAL A 246 28.05 35.65 37.21
C VAL A 246 27.56 36.15 38.58
#